data_0ec98b0ea6b2fa02c65925657a8acb6a
#
_entry.id   0ec98b0ea6b2fa02c65925657a8acb6a
#
_cell.length_a   1.000
_cell.length_b   1.000
_cell.length_c   1.000
_cell.angle_alpha   90.00
_cell.angle_beta   90.00
_cell.angle_gamma   90.00
#
_symmetry.space_group_name_H-M   'P 1'
#
loop_
_entity.id
_entity.type
_entity.pdbx_description
1 polymer ?
#
loop_
_entity_poly.entity_id
_entity_poly.type
_entity_poly.pdbx_seq_one_letter_code
_entity_poly.pdbx_strand_id
1 'polypeptide(L)'
;GKPYLHSLEEVIARASEAHADGATEVCLQGGIHPDFDGDYYIDMCQAIHDELPNLHIHGFTALEVTEGAKRLNESLDSYLKRAYAAGLRSLPGTAAEILDDGIRNILCPDKISTEEWLHAHRTAHNIGLRSNVTMMFGSVEEPVHWARHLIRTRDLQKETGGFTEFVGLPFVHMASPIYLRKGARRGPTFRENLLVHAIARITYHRYIDNIQASWVKIGLDGMKQMLQAGVNDVGGTLNGENISRAAGAKHGQMLGKEQFEALCRPLGRKLVQRTTLYDTHVDNNSRARFIPVVSE
;
A
#
# COMPACT_ATOMS: atom_id res chain seq x y z
N GLY A 1 0.25 10.32 -18.92
CA GLY A 1 -0.66 11.44 -18.64
C GLY A 1 0.13 12.74 -18.53
N LYS A 2 -0.55 13.88 -18.51
CA LYS A 2 0.12 15.15 -18.18
C LYS A 2 0.50 15.11 -16.70
N PRO A 3 1.71 15.54 -16.32
CA PRO A 3 2.05 15.71 -14.92
C PRO A 3 1.09 16.72 -14.29
N TYR A 4 0.70 16.49 -13.06
CA TYR A 4 -0.13 17.41 -12.28
C TYR A 4 0.48 17.58 -10.89
N LEU A 5 0.32 18.76 -10.34
CA LEU A 5 0.70 19.09 -8.97
C LEU A 5 -0.55 19.71 -8.33
N HIS A 6 -1.00 19.10 -7.24
CA HIS A 6 -2.07 19.66 -6.44
C HIS A 6 -1.51 20.68 -5.45
N SER A 7 -2.20 21.79 -5.26
CA SER A 7 -1.90 22.70 -4.17
C SER A 7 -2.29 22.06 -2.82
N LEU A 8 -1.76 22.57 -1.73
CA LEU A 8 -2.10 22.10 -0.40
C LEU A 8 -3.60 22.22 -0.13
N GLU A 9 -4.22 23.33 -0.55
CA GLU A 9 -5.67 23.58 -0.43
C GLU A 9 -6.48 22.53 -1.21
N GLU A 10 -6.03 22.14 -2.41
CA GLU A 10 -6.68 21.08 -3.20
C GLU A 10 -6.59 19.72 -2.52
N VAL A 11 -5.45 19.42 -1.90
CA VAL A 11 -5.26 18.15 -1.15
C VAL A 11 -6.19 18.12 0.06
N ILE A 12 -6.26 19.20 0.85
CA ILE A 12 -7.14 19.31 2.01
C ILE A 12 -8.62 19.20 1.57
N ALA A 13 -9.02 19.91 0.51
CA ALA A 13 -10.38 19.84 0.01
C ALA A 13 -10.80 18.44 -0.39
N ARG A 14 -9.92 17.69 -1.09
CA ARG A 14 -10.15 16.30 -1.46
C ARG A 14 -10.22 15.36 -0.26
N ALA A 15 -9.35 15.57 0.74
CA ALA A 15 -9.38 14.79 1.97
C ALA A 15 -10.68 15.03 2.75
N SER A 16 -11.14 16.29 2.82
CA SER A 16 -12.39 16.69 3.46
C SER A 16 -13.61 16.11 2.75
N GLU A 17 -13.64 16.16 1.42
CA GLU A 17 -14.70 15.53 0.61
C GLU A 17 -14.75 14.01 0.85
N ALA A 18 -13.61 13.34 0.79
CA ALA A 18 -13.51 11.90 1.05
C ALA A 18 -13.95 11.56 2.48
N HIS A 19 -13.55 12.36 3.48
CA HIS A 19 -13.96 12.18 4.87
C HIS A 19 -15.46 12.38 5.07
N ALA A 20 -16.05 13.40 4.44
CA ALA A 20 -17.50 13.62 4.44
C ALA A 20 -18.26 12.45 3.79
N ASP A 21 -17.67 11.81 2.79
CA ASP A 21 -18.16 10.59 2.15
C ASP A 21 -17.92 9.32 3.01
N GLY A 22 -17.26 9.45 4.17
CA GLY A 22 -17.04 8.38 5.14
C GLY A 22 -15.70 7.67 5.00
N ALA A 23 -14.72 8.26 4.33
CA ALA A 23 -13.36 7.72 4.35
C ALA A 23 -12.75 7.81 5.76
N THR A 24 -12.09 6.75 6.19
CA THR A 24 -11.37 6.66 7.46
C THR A 24 -9.88 6.83 7.31
N GLU A 25 -9.39 6.78 6.07
CA GLU A 25 -7.99 6.89 5.69
C GLU A 25 -7.84 7.72 4.41
N VAL A 26 -6.75 8.47 4.34
CA VAL A 26 -6.20 8.98 3.08
C VAL A 26 -4.83 8.36 2.83
N CYS A 27 -4.62 7.87 1.60
CA CYS A 27 -3.33 7.39 1.17
C CYS A 27 -2.62 8.45 0.33
N LEU A 28 -1.48 8.95 0.83
CA LEU A 28 -0.71 10.01 0.20
C LEU A 28 0.57 9.46 -0.42
N GLN A 29 0.77 9.75 -1.70
CA GLN A 29 2.00 9.47 -2.43
C GLN A 29 2.27 10.66 -3.35
N GLY A 30 3.24 11.50 -3.00
CA GLY A 30 3.54 12.75 -3.71
C GLY A 30 4.59 12.57 -4.80
N GLY A 31 5.32 11.46 -4.80
CA GLY A 31 6.49 11.28 -5.65
C GLY A 31 7.64 12.20 -5.27
N ILE A 32 8.71 12.15 -6.06
CA ILE A 32 9.90 12.99 -5.87
C ILE A 32 9.87 14.12 -6.91
N HIS A 33 9.62 15.34 -6.45
CA HIS A 33 9.65 16.53 -7.29
C HIS A 33 10.92 17.34 -7.01
N PRO A 34 11.57 17.96 -8.03
CA PRO A 34 12.78 18.76 -7.82
C PRO A 34 12.62 19.90 -6.82
N ASP A 35 11.44 20.55 -6.85
CA ASP A 35 11.15 21.72 -6.02
C ASP A 35 10.61 21.38 -4.62
N PHE A 36 10.37 20.08 -4.30
CA PHE A 36 9.97 19.69 -2.97
C PHE A 36 11.20 19.59 -2.07
N ASP A 37 11.19 20.32 -0.98
CA ASP A 37 12.04 20.04 0.17
C ASP A 37 11.43 18.91 1.02
N GLY A 38 12.11 18.55 2.12
CA GLY A 38 11.58 17.52 2.99
C GLY A 38 10.38 17.99 3.82
N ASP A 39 10.26 19.29 4.06
CA ASP A 39 9.17 19.88 4.84
C ASP A 39 7.83 19.81 4.10
N TYR A 40 7.83 19.81 2.78
CA TYR A 40 6.61 19.65 1.96
C TYR A 40 5.71 18.49 2.42
N TYR A 41 6.28 17.31 2.70
CA TYR A 41 5.51 16.14 3.14
C TYR A 41 5.00 16.28 4.57
N ILE A 42 5.77 16.95 5.43
CA ILE A 42 5.41 17.20 6.83
C ILE A 42 4.29 18.23 6.90
N ASP A 43 4.41 19.33 6.16
CA ASP A 43 3.39 20.38 6.09
C ASP A 43 2.06 19.86 5.57
N MET A 44 2.10 18.95 4.59
CA MET A 44 0.89 18.29 4.09
C MET A 44 0.22 17.43 5.16
N CYS A 45 0.99 16.66 5.92
CA CYS A 45 0.45 15.89 7.06
C CYS A 45 -0.17 16.82 8.10
N GLN A 46 0.54 17.89 8.48
CA GLN A 46 0.08 18.84 9.48
C GLN A 46 -1.24 19.50 9.06
N ALA A 47 -1.31 19.98 7.82
CA ALA A 47 -2.49 20.67 7.33
C ALA A 47 -3.74 19.76 7.26
N ILE A 48 -3.56 18.50 6.85
CA ILE A 48 -4.64 17.51 6.88
C ILE A 48 -5.04 17.18 8.32
N HIS A 49 -4.08 17.00 9.21
CA HIS A 49 -4.33 16.65 10.61
C HIS A 49 -5.05 17.76 11.37
N ASP A 50 -4.69 19.02 11.11
CA ASP A 50 -5.33 20.18 11.74
C ASP A 50 -6.81 20.31 11.34
N GLU A 51 -7.13 20.05 10.06
CA GLU A 51 -8.51 20.07 9.56
C GLU A 51 -9.30 18.82 9.92
N LEU A 52 -8.65 17.65 9.87
CA LEU A 52 -9.28 16.33 9.99
C LEU A 52 -8.52 15.45 11.00
N PRO A 53 -8.53 15.77 12.30
CA PRO A 53 -7.70 15.11 13.31
C PRO A 53 -7.97 13.62 13.50
N ASN A 54 -9.15 13.14 13.08
CA ASN A 54 -9.55 11.73 13.18
C ASN A 54 -9.30 10.94 11.89
N LEU A 55 -8.86 11.58 10.80
CA LEU A 55 -8.57 10.91 9.55
C LEU A 55 -7.18 10.28 9.61
N HIS A 56 -7.09 8.97 9.33
CA HIS A 56 -5.79 8.29 9.32
C HIS A 56 -4.98 8.69 8.08
N ILE A 57 -3.79 9.26 8.31
CA ILE A 57 -2.85 9.59 7.24
C ILE A 57 -1.91 8.40 7.02
N HIS A 58 -2.13 7.68 5.93
CA HIS A 58 -1.28 6.62 5.40
C HIS A 58 -0.44 7.19 4.25
N GLY A 59 0.75 7.56 4.50
CA GLY A 59 1.63 8.25 3.53
C GLY A 59 3.05 8.24 4.08
N PHE A 60 3.83 8.62 3.45
CA PHE A 60 4.59 8.67 2.25
C PHE A 60 5.44 7.40 2.13
N THR A 61 5.90 7.06 0.93
CA THR A 61 6.70 5.84 0.73
C THR A 61 8.07 5.92 1.41
N ALA A 62 8.71 4.76 1.62
CA ALA A 62 10.10 4.71 2.10
C ALA A 62 11.06 5.57 1.25
N LEU A 63 10.80 5.67 -0.06
CA LEU A 63 11.56 6.55 -0.96
C LEU A 63 11.37 8.04 -0.60
N GLU A 64 10.12 8.48 -0.45
CA GLU A 64 9.77 9.88 -0.18
C GLU A 64 10.31 10.35 1.17
N VAL A 65 10.15 9.54 2.23
CA VAL A 65 10.67 9.92 3.56
C VAL A 65 12.21 9.90 3.61
N THR A 66 12.85 8.98 2.89
CA THR A 66 14.30 8.93 2.80
C THR A 66 14.85 10.15 2.06
N GLU A 67 14.26 10.51 0.92
CA GLU A 67 14.66 11.69 0.16
C GLU A 67 14.33 12.99 0.89
N GLY A 68 13.19 13.06 1.56
CA GLY A 68 12.82 14.22 2.39
C GLY A 68 13.85 14.47 3.49
N ALA A 69 14.25 13.45 4.25
CA ALA A 69 15.27 13.53 5.26
C ALA A 69 16.64 13.95 4.69
N LYS A 70 17.05 13.36 3.56
CA LYS A 70 18.30 13.71 2.87
C LYS A 70 18.33 15.17 2.43
N ARG A 71 17.25 15.70 1.87
CA ARG A 71 17.17 17.11 1.41
C ARG A 71 17.27 18.12 2.52
N LEU A 72 16.79 17.77 3.70
CA LEU A 72 16.91 18.60 4.90
C LEU A 72 18.23 18.38 5.68
N ASN A 73 19.10 17.47 5.21
CA ASN A 73 20.29 17.04 5.93
C ASN A 73 19.97 16.57 7.36
N GLU A 74 18.87 15.86 7.52
CA GLU A 74 18.33 15.37 8.79
C GLU A 74 18.42 13.83 8.84
N SER A 75 18.56 13.27 10.05
CA SER A 75 18.47 11.82 10.20
C SER A 75 17.03 11.35 9.94
N LEU A 76 16.89 10.16 9.36
CA LEU A 76 15.57 9.58 9.06
C LEU A 76 14.72 9.41 10.35
N ASP A 77 15.34 9.08 11.47
CA ASP A 77 14.67 8.97 12.77
C ASP A 77 14.07 10.31 13.23
N SER A 78 14.85 11.40 13.16
CA SER A 78 14.38 12.75 13.49
C SER A 78 13.26 13.19 12.54
N TYR A 79 13.45 12.99 11.25
CA TYR A 79 12.47 13.31 10.21
C TYR A 79 11.13 12.62 10.43
N LEU A 80 11.15 11.29 10.65
CA LEU A 80 9.93 10.51 10.88
C LEU A 80 9.23 10.88 12.20
N LYS A 81 9.97 11.27 13.25
CA LYS A 81 9.38 11.80 14.49
C LYS A 81 8.62 13.11 14.23
N ARG A 82 9.18 14.00 13.42
CA ARG A 82 8.50 15.25 13.00
C ARG A 82 7.23 14.93 12.18
N ALA A 83 7.34 14.04 11.20
CA ALA A 83 6.20 13.61 10.40
C ALA A 83 5.09 12.96 11.25
N TYR A 84 5.47 12.13 12.25
CA TYR A 84 4.53 11.56 13.20
C TYR A 84 3.84 12.64 14.05
N ALA A 85 4.59 13.61 14.56
CA ALA A 85 4.04 14.74 15.31
C ALA A 85 3.07 15.56 14.45
N ALA A 86 3.35 15.72 13.16
CA ALA A 86 2.50 16.40 12.17
C ALA A 86 1.27 15.60 11.73
N GLY A 87 1.05 14.39 12.23
CA GLY A 87 -0.17 13.61 11.92
C GLY A 87 0.03 12.37 11.07
N LEU A 88 1.23 12.07 10.57
CA LEU A 88 1.50 10.81 9.89
C LEU A 88 1.26 9.62 10.85
N ARG A 89 0.57 8.57 10.38
CA ARG A 89 0.22 7.43 11.24
C ARG A 89 0.73 6.08 10.73
N SER A 90 0.94 5.94 9.43
CA SER A 90 1.52 4.73 8.85
C SER A 90 2.16 5.00 7.50
N LEU A 91 3.12 4.15 7.09
CA LEU A 91 3.80 4.22 5.81
C LEU A 91 3.32 3.11 4.87
N PRO A 92 3.02 3.42 3.60
CA PRO A 92 2.78 2.40 2.59
C PRO A 92 4.08 1.65 2.24
N GLY A 93 3.95 0.35 1.97
CA GLY A 93 5.06 -0.48 1.49
C GLY A 93 5.43 -0.25 0.03
N THR A 94 4.75 0.66 -0.66
CA THR A 94 5.04 1.02 -2.04
C THR A 94 6.49 1.51 -2.23
N ALA A 95 6.94 1.56 -3.47
CA ALA A 95 8.35 1.69 -3.86
C ALA A 95 9.23 0.46 -3.53
N ALA A 96 8.67 -0.59 -2.89
CA ALA A 96 9.37 -1.87 -2.73
C ALA A 96 9.59 -2.56 -4.08
N GLU A 97 8.60 -2.56 -4.95
CA GLU A 97 8.51 -3.37 -6.15
C GLU A 97 8.89 -4.82 -5.84
N ILE A 98 10.14 -5.19 -6.09
CA ILE A 98 10.79 -6.42 -5.61
C ILE A 98 12.04 -6.04 -4.81
N LEU A 99 12.17 -6.51 -3.58
CA LEU A 99 13.32 -6.24 -2.71
C LEU A 99 14.49 -7.18 -3.07
N ASP A 100 15.05 -6.96 -4.26
CA ASP A 100 16.25 -7.59 -4.79
C ASP A 100 16.91 -6.59 -5.74
N ASP A 101 18.12 -6.13 -5.42
CA ASP A 101 18.73 -4.99 -6.11
C ASP A 101 19.07 -5.29 -7.57
N GLY A 102 19.31 -6.57 -7.91
CA GLY A 102 19.46 -6.98 -9.32
C GLY A 102 18.20 -6.70 -10.14
N ILE A 103 17.03 -6.96 -9.55
CA ILE A 103 15.73 -6.68 -10.17
C ILE A 103 15.39 -5.20 -10.09
N ARG A 104 15.66 -4.52 -8.95
CA ARG A 104 15.41 -3.09 -8.78
C ARG A 104 16.15 -2.23 -9.79
N ASN A 105 17.40 -2.58 -10.10
CA ASN A 105 18.19 -1.88 -11.13
C ASN A 105 17.57 -1.95 -12.54
N ILE A 106 16.71 -2.94 -12.79
CA ILE A 106 15.98 -3.05 -14.07
C ILE A 106 14.62 -2.32 -13.99
N LEU A 107 13.89 -2.49 -12.87
CA LEU A 107 12.52 -1.98 -12.72
C LEU A 107 12.45 -0.52 -12.31
N CYS A 108 13.33 -0.09 -11.43
CA CYS A 108 13.26 1.19 -10.75
C CYS A 108 14.67 1.68 -10.32
N PRO A 109 15.60 1.89 -11.29
CA PRO A 109 16.99 2.26 -11.00
C PRO A 109 17.11 3.60 -10.23
N ASP A 110 16.09 4.44 -10.33
CA ASP A 110 16.05 5.76 -9.67
C ASP A 110 15.49 5.70 -8.24
N LYS A 111 15.11 4.52 -7.75
CA LYS A 111 14.58 4.33 -6.39
C LYS A 111 15.66 3.85 -5.43
N ILE A 112 15.39 4.01 -4.15
CA ILE A 112 16.25 3.53 -3.05
C ILE A 112 16.54 2.03 -3.15
N SER A 113 17.66 1.58 -2.60
CA SER A 113 18.06 0.18 -2.53
C SER A 113 17.14 -0.64 -1.61
N THR A 114 17.28 -1.97 -1.69
CA THR A 114 16.60 -2.91 -0.78
C THR A 114 16.91 -2.59 0.68
N GLU A 115 18.16 -2.33 1.01
CA GLU A 115 18.56 -2.04 2.40
C GLU A 115 18.03 -0.69 2.88
N GLU A 116 18.04 0.34 2.04
CA GLU A 116 17.45 1.64 2.39
C GLU A 116 15.93 1.52 2.62
N TRP A 117 15.22 0.71 1.83
CA TRP A 117 13.81 0.44 2.05
C TRP A 117 13.55 -0.27 3.39
N LEU A 118 14.32 -1.31 3.70
CA LEU A 118 14.23 -2.03 4.98
C LEU A 118 14.58 -1.12 6.15
N HIS A 119 15.63 -0.28 6.01
CA HIS A 119 16.03 0.70 7.02
C HIS A 119 14.94 1.73 7.30
N ALA A 120 14.27 2.23 6.27
CA ALA A 120 13.19 3.20 6.44
C ALA A 120 12.02 2.61 7.24
N HIS A 121 11.60 1.40 6.93
CA HIS A 121 10.53 0.73 7.68
C HIS A 121 10.97 0.35 9.10
N ARG A 122 12.20 -0.12 9.30
CA ARG A 122 12.78 -0.39 10.62
C ARG A 122 12.75 0.87 11.49
N THR A 123 13.20 1.99 10.96
CA THR A 123 13.23 3.29 11.67
C THR A 123 11.81 3.73 12.01
N ALA A 124 10.87 3.63 11.07
CA ALA A 124 9.46 3.95 11.31
C ALA A 124 8.86 3.08 12.43
N HIS A 125 9.09 1.78 12.39
CA HIS A 125 8.58 0.85 13.41
C HIS A 125 9.14 1.16 14.81
N ASN A 126 10.43 1.51 14.89
CA ASN A 126 11.10 1.81 16.17
C ASN A 126 10.56 3.06 16.86
N ILE A 127 9.97 4.00 16.13
CA ILE A 127 9.30 5.18 16.69
C ILE A 127 7.78 4.99 16.87
N GLY A 128 7.26 3.78 16.60
CA GLY A 128 5.84 3.44 16.78
C GLY A 128 4.96 3.63 15.56
N LEU A 129 5.49 4.08 14.42
CA LEU A 129 4.76 4.07 13.15
C LEU A 129 4.55 2.63 12.67
N ARG A 130 3.40 2.35 12.07
CA ARG A 130 3.12 1.09 11.40
C ARG A 130 3.33 1.24 9.89
N SER A 131 3.42 0.11 9.20
CA SER A 131 3.47 0.10 7.75
C SER A 131 2.91 -1.19 7.19
N ASN A 132 2.81 -1.30 5.87
CA ASN A 132 2.48 -2.54 5.20
C ASN A 132 3.62 -3.03 4.30
N VAL A 133 3.53 -4.28 3.87
CA VAL A 133 4.42 -4.85 2.87
C VAL A 133 3.68 -4.89 1.54
N THR A 134 4.26 -4.30 0.49
CA THR A 134 3.78 -4.50 -0.88
C THR A 134 4.81 -5.24 -1.72
N MET A 135 4.37 -6.08 -2.63
CA MET A 135 5.21 -6.72 -3.64
C MET A 135 4.55 -6.61 -5.01
N MET A 136 5.18 -5.92 -5.96
CA MET A 136 4.72 -5.90 -7.35
C MET A 136 5.40 -7.04 -8.11
N PHE A 137 4.63 -7.99 -8.61
CA PHE A 137 5.16 -9.21 -9.24
C PHE A 137 4.56 -9.48 -10.61
N GLY A 138 5.29 -10.24 -11.41
CA GLY A 138 4.88 -10.66 -12.76
C GLY A 138 5.45 -9.79 -13.89
N SER A 139 6.58 -9.10 -13.66
CA SER A 139 7.24 -8.24 -14.66
C SER A 139 8.51 -8.87 -15.25
N VAL A 140 9.66 -8.68 -14.62
CA VAL A 140 10.99 -9.15 -15.09
C VAL A 140 11.60 -10.18 -14.17
N GLU A 141 11.07 -10.30 -12.97
CA GLU A 141 11.58 -11.13 -11.90
C GLU A 141 11.16 -12.60 -12.07
N GLU A 142 11.83 -13.46 -11.33
CA GLU A 142 11.64 -14.90 -11.22
C GLU A 142 11.09 -15.27 -9.82
N PRO A 143 10.48 -16.47 -9.62
CA PRO A 143 9.94 -16.87 -8.32
C PRO A 143 10.94 -16.82 -7.15
N VAL A 144 12.24 -17.01 -7.41
CA VAL A 144 13.29 -16.88 -6.39
C VAL A 144 13.35 -15.46 -5.81
N HIS A 145 13.06 -14.43 -6.60
CA HIS A 145 13.05 -13.05 -6.15
C HIS A 145 11.82 -12.76 -5.28
N TRP A 146 10.65 -13.37 -5.57
CA TRP A 146 9.48 -13.33 -4.68
C TRP A 146 9.80 -13.95 -3.32
N ALA A 147 10.43 -15.12 -3.31
CA ALA A 147 10.82 -15.78 -2.07
C ALA A 147 11.78 -14.93 -1.23
N ARG A 148 12.78 -14.31 -1.86
CA ARG A 148 13.71 -13.37 -1.19
C ARG A 148 12.98 -12.17 -0.60
N HIS A 149 12.06 -11.56 -1.34
CA HIS A 149 11.25 -10.45 -0.86
C HIS A 149 10.44 -10.83 0.40
N LEU A 150 9.71 -11.95 0.33
CA LEU A 150 8.90 -12.44 1.44
C LEU A 150 9.76 -12.77 2.69
N ILE A 151 10.93 -13.37 2.50
CA ILE A 151 11.83 -13.70 3.60
C ILE A 151 12.40 -12.44 4.25
N ARG A 152 12.88 -11.46 3.48
CA ARG A 152 13.44 -10.20 3.99
C ARG A 152 12.41 -9.42 4.82
N THR A 153 11.19 -9.29 4.32
CA THR A 153 10.12 -8.57 5.02
C THR A 153 9.59 -9.34 6.24
N ARG A 154 9.52 -10.70 6.17
CA ARG A 154 9.24 -11.51 7.34
C ARG A 154 10.31 -11.36 8.43
N ASP A 155 11.58 -11.32 8.06
CA ASP A 155 12.67 -11.21 9.02
C ASP A 155 12.69 -9.80 9.65
N LEU A 156 12.38 -8.74 8.92
CA LEU A 156 12.13 -7.42 9.49
C LEU A 156 10.91 -7.42 10.42
N GLN A 157 9.83 -8.13 10.06
CA GLN A 157 8.67 -8.27 10.95
C GLN A 157 9.00 -8.98 12.25
N LYS A 158 9.84 -10.01 12.22
CA LYS A 158 10.32 -10.67 13.45
C LYS A 158 11.10 -9.73 14.34
N GLU A 159 11.86 -8.81 13.76
CA GLU A 159 12.66 -7.83 14.47
C GLU A 159 11.78 -6.73 15.11
N THR A 160 10.80 -6.20 14.36
CA THR A 160 10.13 -4.96 14.71
C THR A 160 8.64 -5.11 15.05
N GLY A 161 7.95 -6.11 14.50
CA GLY A 161 6.51 -6.29 14.64
C GLY A 161 5.65 -5.18 14.02
N GLY A 162 6.22 -4.33 13.16
CA GLY A 162 5.58 -3.10 12.71
C GLY A 162 4.70 -3.23 11.45
N PHE A 163 4.81 -4.29 10.68
CA PHE A 163 3.96 -4.51 9.51
C PHE A 163 2.56 -4.97 9.91
N THR A 164 1.54 -4.36 9.34
CA THR A 164 0.13 -4.69 9.58
C THR A 164 -0.42 -5.71 8.59
N GLU A 165 0.08 -5.72 7.36
CA GLU A 165 -0.42 -6.56 6.27
C GLU A 165 0.62 -6.78 5.18
N PHE A 166 0.35 -7.78 4.34
CA PHE A 166 0.99 -7.97 3.03
C PHE A 166 -0.02 -7.73 1.91
N VAL A 167 0.39 -6.98 0.89
CA VAL A 167 -0.41 -6.68 -0.30
C VAL A 167 0.32 -7.16 -1.55
N GLY A 168 -0.21 -8.20 -2.20
CA GLY A 168 0.27 -8.67 -3.50
C GLY A 168 -0.29 -7.80 -4.63
N LEU A 169 0.57 -7.18 -5.43
CA LEU A 169 0.23 -6.29 -6.53
C LEU A 169 0.64 -6.93 -7.88
N PRO A 170 -0.27 -7.60 -8.60
CA PRO A 170 0.02 -8.07 -9.94
C PRO A 170 0.43 -6.94 -10.88
N PHE A 171 1.51 -7.14 -11.63
CA PHE A 171 1.96 -6.17 -12.62
C PHE A 171 0.91 -5.95 -13.72
N VAL A 172 0.54 -4.70 -13.95
CA VAL A 172 -0.38 -4.26 -15.00
C VAL A 172 0.43 -3.69 -16.15
N HIS A 173 0.43 -4.36 -17.29
CA HIS A 173 1.41 -4.11 -18.36
C HIS A 173 1.01 -3.07 -19.40
N MET A 174 -0.30 -2.90 -19.69
CA MET A 174 -0.80 -2.28 -20.93
C MET A 174 -0.21 -0.90 -21.24
N ALA A 175 -0.05 -0.05 -20.23
CA ALA A 175 0.55 1.28 -20.37
C ALA A 175 1.92 1.41 -19.67
N SER A 176 2.50 0.30 -19.22
CA SER A 176 3.79 0.33 -18.52
C SER A 176 4.94 0.57 -19.49
N PRO A 177 5.81 1.58 -19.26
CA PRO A 177 6.95 1.88 -20.14
C PRO A 177 7.91 0.69 -20.34
N ILE A 178 8.16 -0.09 -19.27
CA ILE A 178 9.06 -1.24 -19.35
C ILE A 178 8.50 -2.35 -20.25
N TYR A 179 7.19 -2.58 -20.20
CA TYR A 179 6.53 -3.53 -21.10
C TYR A 179 6.53 -3.05 -22.55
N LEU A 180 6.21 -1.77 -22.78
CA LEU A 180 6.18 -1.18 -24.11
C LEU A 180 7.56 -1.21 -24.79
N ARG A 181 8.64 -1.14 -24.02
CA ARG A 181 10.04 -1.31 -24.50
C ARG A 181 10.46 -2.79 -24.61
N LYS A 182 9.53 -3.74 -24.45
CA LYS A 182 9.78 -5.19 -24.45
C LYS A 182 10.74 -5.68 -23.38
N GLY A 183 10.84 -4.96 -22.26
CA GLY A 183 11.68 -5.31 -21.12
C GLY A 183 10.98 -6.13 -20.03
N ALA A 184 9.64 -6.34 -20.14
CA ALA A 184 8.86 -7.08 -19.15
C ALA A 184 7.83 -7.99 -19.82
N ARG A 185 7.33 -9.00 -19.09
CA ARG A 185 6.23 -9.86 -19.52
C ARG A 185 4.86 -9.22 -19.23
N ARG A 186 3.78 -9.85 -19.67
CA ARG A 186 2.38 -9.32 -19.60
C ARG A 186 1.75 -9.32 -18.21
N GLY A 187 2.52 -9.51 -17.16
CA GLY A 187 2.00 -9.72 -15.82
C GLY A 187 1.99 -11.19 -15.42
N PRO A 188 1.63 -11.50 -14.18
CA PRO A 188 1.56 -12.86 -13.70
C PRO A 188 0.36 -13.59 -14.31
N THR A 189 0.48 -14.91 -14.45
CA THR A 189 -0.66 -15.79 -14.70
C THR A 189 -1.57 -15.81 -13.45
N PHE A 190 -2.82 -16.25 -13.63
CA PHE A 190 -3.72 -16.41 -12.48
C PHE A 190 -3.18 -17.42 -11.47
N ARG A 191 -2.55 -18.50 -11.94
CA ARG A 191 -1.88 -19.47 -11.07
C ARG A 191 -0.75 -18.85 -10.25
N GLU A 192 0.07 -17.98 -10.82
CA GLU A 192 1.11 -17.25 -10.09
C GLU A 192 0.51 -16.33 -9.04
N ASN A 193 -0.60 -15.66 -9.36
CA ASN A 193 -1.34 -14.86 -8.37
C ASN A 193 -1.75 -15.70 -7.15
N LEU A 194 -2.39 -16.85 -7.38
CA LEU A 194 -2.77 -17.78 -6.31
C LEU A 194 -1.55 -18.22 -5.49
N LEU A 195 -0.47 -18.63 -6.16
CA LEU A 195 0.73 -19.12 -5.50
C LEU A 195 1.40 -18.04 -4.65
N VAL A 196 1.53 -16.81 -5.13
CA VAL A 196 2.12 -15.71 -4.37
C VAL A 196 1.36 -15.47 -3.08
N HIS A 197 0.03 -15.40 -3.12
CA HIS A 197 -0.78 -15.15 -1.92
C HIS A 197 -0.77 -16.34 -0.95
N ALA A 198 -0.86 -17.57 -1.46
CA ALA A 198 -0.79 -18.78 -0.64
C ALA A 198 0.58 -18.94 0.04
N ILE A 199 1.66 -18.67 -0.70
CA ILE A 199 3.03 -18.73 -0.15
C ILE A 199 3.25 -17.60 0.85
N ALA A 200 2.73 -16.39 0.57
CA ALA A 200 2.77 -15.29 1.53
C ALA A 200 2.08 -15.68 2.84
N ARG A 201 0.87 -16.27 2.79
CA ARG A 201 0.16 -16.79 3.98
C ARG A 201 1.02 -17.76 4.79
N ILE A 202 1.71 -18.69 4.14
CA ILE A 202 2.59 -19.66 4.80
C ILE A 202 3.84 -18.97 5.38
N THR A 203 4.48 -18.12 4.58
CA THR A 203 5.72 -17.43 4.96
C THR A 203 5.52 -16.49 6.14
N TYR A 204 4.40 -15.78 6.16
CA TYR A 204 4.07 -14.82 7.22
C TYR A 204 3.29 -15.42 8.38
N HIS A 205 3.00 -16.72 8.39
CA HIS A 205 2.30 -17.37 9.49
C HIS A 205 2.92 -17.00 10.85
N ARG A 206 2.10 -16.53 11.78
CA ARG A 206 2.46 -16.01 13.12
C ARG A 206 3.23 -14.67 13.13
N TYR A 207 3.44 -14.03 12.00
CA TYR A 207 4.15 -12.75 11.90
C TYR A 207 3.27 -11.63 11.31
N ILE A 208 2.61 -11.90 10.20
CA ILE A 208 1.66 -10.97 9.56
C ILE A 208 0.36 -11.74 9.30
N ASP A 209 -0.68 -11.40 10.04
CA ASP A 209 -1.95 -12.12 9.99
C ASP A 209 -2.79 -11.73 8.75
N ASN A 210 -2.55 -10.55 8.21
CA ASN A 210 -3.39 -9.99 7.15
C ASN A 210 -2.72 -10.11 5.79
N ILE A 211 -3.34 -10.84 4.89
CA ILE A 211 -2.92 -10.99 3.50
C ILE A 211 -4.01 -10.40 2.61
N GLN A 212 -3.71 -9.28 1.99
CA GLN A 212 -4.62 -8.55 1.12
C GLN A 212 -4.36 -8.91 -0.35
N ALA A 213 -5.42 -9.03 -1.13
CA ALA A 213 -5.36 -9.09 -2.58
C ALA A 213 -6.06 -7.88 -3.21
N SER A 214 -5.51 -7.36 -4.31
CA SER A 214 -6.02 -6.16 -4.97
C SER A 214 -7.14 -6.49 -5.96
N TRP A 215 -8.41 -6.29 -5.57
CA TRP A 215 -9.56 -6.51 -6.45
C TRP A 215 -9.53 -5.64 -7.72
N VAL A 216 -8.94 -4.45 -7.66
CA VAL A 216 -8.76 -3.55 -8.82
C VAL A 216 -7.96 -4.23 -9.94
N LYS A 217 -7.03 -5.11 -9.57
CA LYS A 217 -6.13 -5.80 -10.50
C LYS A 217 -6.64 -7.17 -10.94
N ILE A 218 -7.33 -7.89 -10.07
CA ILE A 218 -7.72 -9.30 -10.31
C ILE A 218 -9.22 -9.51 -10.50
N GLY A 219 -10.05 -8.52 -10.24
CA GLY A 219 -11.51 -8.59 -10.33
C GLY A 219 -12.15 -9.43 -9.23
N LEU A 220 -13.48 -9.41 -9.16
CA LEU A 220 -14.25 -10.12 -8.11
C LEU A 220 -14.14 -11.64 -8.20
N ASP A 221 -14.16 -12.21 -9.41
CA ASP A 221 -14.03 -13.67 -9.59
C ASP A 221 -12.64 -14.16 -9.15
N GLY A 222 -11.60 -13.36 -9.42
CA GLY A 222 -10.27 -13.63 -8.92
C GLY A 222 -10.20 -13.54 -7.41
N MET A 223 -10.80 -12.51 -6.80
CA MET A 223 -10.87 -12.35 -5.35
C MET A 223 -11.49 -13.54 -4.64
N LYS A 224 -12.57 -14.11 -5.18
CA LYS A 224 -13.20 -15.30 -4.62
C LYS A 224 -12.24 -16.48 -4.47
N GLN A 225 -11.38 -16.69 -5.47
CA GLN A 225 -10.36 -17.74 -5.43
C GLN A 225 -9.20 -17.38 -4.49
N MET A 226 -8.80 -16.10 -4.42
CA MET A 226 -7.78 -15.64 -3.48
C MET A 226 -8.20 -15.84 -2.02
N LEU A 227 -9.47 -15.56 -1.69
CA LEU A 227 -10.02 -15.84 -0.37
C LEU A 227 -9.95 -17.32 0.03
N GLN A 228 -10.03 -18.23 -0.93
CA GLN A 228 -9.84 -19.68 -0.69
C GLN A 228 -8.37 -20.09 -0.59
N ALA A 229 -7.44 -19.24 -1.06
CA ALA A 229 -6.01 -19.50 -1.10
C ALA A 229 -5.20 -18.81 0.01
N GLY A 230 -5.85 -18.34 1.07
CA GLY A 230 -5.18 -17.76 2.24
C GLY A 230 -5.28 -16.25 2.39
N VAL A 231 -5.93 -15.57 1.45
CA VAL A 231 -6.27 -14.14 1.58
C VAL A 231 -7.41 -13.98 2.59
N ASN A 232 -7.30 -12.97 3.45
CA ASN A 232 -8.34 -12.59 4.42
C ASN A 232 -8.66 -11.09 4.42
N ASP A 233 -8.11 -10.34 3.48
CA ASP A 233 -8.39 -8.93 3.28
C ASP A 233 -8.67 -8.64 1.79
N VAL A 234 -9.79 -8.03 1.49
CA VAL A 234 -10.20 -7.70 0.12
C VAL A 234 -9.89 -6.26 -0.27
N GLY A 235 -9.18 -5.53 0.59
CA GLY A 235 -8.86 -4.12 0.40
C GLY A 235 -10.05 -3.19 0.67
N GLY A 236 -9.83 -1.91 0.41
CA GLY A 236 -10.84 -0.87 0.64
C GLY A 236 -11.86 -0.77 -0.50
N THR A 237 -12.96 -0.09 -0.21
CA THR A 237 -13.96 0.31 -1.22
C THR A 237 -13.39 1.26 -2.25
N LEU A 238 -12.32 1.97 -1.91
CA LEU A 238 -11.58 2.97 -2.66
C LEU A 238 -12.48 4.11 -3.20
N ASN A 239 -11.91 5.27 -3.33
CA ASN A 239 -12.51 6.40 -4.03
C ASN A 239 -11.40 7.11 -4.82
N GLY A 240 -11.48 7.03 -6.15
CA GLY A 240 -10.50 7.71 -7.01
C GLY A 240 -9.16 6.98 -7.20
N GLU A 241 -9.11 5.65 -7.14
CA GLU A 241 -7.90 4.90 -7.49
C GLU A 241 -7.55 5.12 -8.96
N ASN A 242 -6.48 5.88 -9.22
CA ASN A 242 -6.08 6.31 -10.54
C ASN A 242 -4.82 5.60 -11.06
N ILE A 243 -3.98 5.04 -10.19
CA ILE A 243 -2.68 4.46 -10.56
C ILE A 243 -2.86 3.19 -11.40
N SER A 244 -3.65 2.23 -10.91
CA SER A 244 -3.92 0.99 -11.64
C SER A 244 -4.71 1.25 -12.92
N ARG A 245 -5.64 2.21 -12.90
CA ARG A 245 -6.38 2.65 -14.09
C ARG A 245 -5.45 3.25 -15.14
N ALA A 246 -4.53 4.13 -14.74
CA ALA A 246 -3.54 4.71 -15.65
C ALA A 246 -2.64 3.64 -16.29
N ALA A 247 -2.37 2.54 -15.58
CA ALA A 247 -1.65 1.37 -16.09
C ALA A 247 -2.51 0.47 -17.00
N GLY A 248 -3.83 0.68 -17.05
CA GLY A 248 -4.76 -0.04 -17.92
C GLY A 248 -5.64 -1.10 -17.23
N ALA A 249 -5.72 -1.10 -15.90
CA ALA A 249 -6.63 -1.99 -15.17
C ALA A 249 -8.10 -1.69 -15.48
N LYS A 250 -8.95 -2.74 -15.52
CA LYS A 250 -10.32 -2.66 -16.05
C LYS A 250 -11.42 -2.95 -15.02
N HIS A 251 -11.08 -3.29 -13.78
CA HIS A 251 -12.04 -3.79 -12.78
C HIS A 251 -12.76 -2.72 -11.95
N GLY A 252 -12.71 -1.46 -12.38
CA GLY A 252 -13.39 -0.36 -11.71
C GLY A 252 -12.53 0.38 -10.71
N GLN A 253 -13.13 1.39 -10.06
CA GLN A 253 -12.45 2.31 -9.13
C GLN A 253 -13.09 2.34 -7.75
N MET A 254 -14.28 1.77 -7.61
CA MET A 254 -15.03 1.73 -6.37
C MET A 254 -15.90 0.47 -6.33
N LEU A 255 -15.95 -0.20 -5.19
CA LEU A 255 -16.88 -1.27 -4.87
C LEU A 255 -17.63 -0.93 -3.59
N GLY A 256 -18.94 -1.22 -3.56
CA GLY A 256 -19.76 -1.04 -2.38
C GLY A 256 -19.69 -2.23 -1.42
N LYS A 257 -20.17 -2.03 -0.19
CA LYS A 257 -20.27 -3.06 0.85
C LYS A 257 -21.03 -4.29 0.37
N GLU A 258 -22.17 -4.09 -0.31
CA GLU A 258 -23.03 -5.17 -0.78
C GLU A 258 -22.32 -6.12 -1.75
N GLN A 259 -21.43 -5.57 -2.58
CA GLN A 259 -20.64 -6.36 -3.53
C GLN A 259 -19.62 -7.24 -2.78
N PHE A 260 -18.97 -6.72 -1.75
CA PHE A 260 -18.06 -7.50 -0.89
C PHE A 260 -18.81 -8.54 -0.05
N GLU A 261 -20.00 -8.22 0.47
CA GLU A 261 -20.86 -9.18 1.16
C GLU A 261 -21.28 -10.33 0.22
N ALA A 262 -21.67 -9.99 -1.00
CA ALA A 262 -22.01 -10.99 -2.03
C ALA A 262 -20.81 -11.88 -2.41
N LEU A 263 -19.60 -11.35 -2.36
CA LEU A 263 -18.37 -12.10 -2.57
C LEU A 263 -18.09 -13.09 -1.43
N CYS A 264 -18.27 -12.66 -0.18
CA CYS A 264 -17.91 -13.45 1.02
C CYS A 264 -18.95 -14.51 1.38
N ARG A 265 -20.23 -14.21 1.21
CA ARG A 265 -21.35 -15.07 1.61
C ARG A 265 -21.28 -16.51 1.07
N PRO A 266 -21.03 -16.76 -0.23
CA PRO A 266 -20.92 -18.13 -0.76
C PRO A 266 -19.74 -18.93 -0.20
N LEU A 267 -18.76 -18.25 0.39
CA LEU A 267 -17.59 -18.87 1.01
C LEU A 267 -17.78 -19.14 2.50
N GLY A 268 -18.97 -18.84 3.06
CA GLY A 268 -19.24 -18.95 4.49
C GLY A 268 -18.44 -17.96 5.34
N ARG A 269 -17.95 -16.87 4.76
CA ARG A 269 -17.13 -15.86 5.45
C ARG A 269 -17.94 -14.63 5.80
N LYS A 270 -17.66 -14.07 7.00
CA LYS A 270 -18.24 -12.82 7.46
C LYS A 270 -17.38 -11.64 7.00
N LEU A 271 -18.01 -10.66 6.38
CA LEU A 271 -17.38 -9.38 6.10
C LEU A 271 -17.32 -8.54 7.38
N VAL A 272 -16.14 -7.97 7.68
CA VAL A 272 -15.92 -7.09 8.82
C VAL A 272 -15.21 -5.82 8.33
N GLN A 273 -15.66 -4.66 8.79
CA GLN A 273 -14.96 -3.40 8.57
C GLN A 273 -13.77 -3.30 9.52
N ARG A 274 -12.64 -2.83 9.02
CA ARG A 274 -11.42 -2.57 9.78
C ARG A 274 -10.93 -1.14 9.61
N THR A 275 -10.09 -0.69 10.53
CA THR A 275 -9.24 0.50 10.35
C THR A 275 -7.97 0.12 9.57
N THR A 276 -7.13 1.12 9.24
CA THR A 276 -5.78 0.92 8.67
C THR A 276 -4.90 0.04 9.57
N LEU A 277 -5.07 0.15 10.88
CA LEU A 277 -4.30 -0.63 11.88
C LEU A 277 -4.97 -1.94 12.29
N TYR A 278 -6.03 -2.34 11.58
CA TYR A 278 -6.77 -3.58 11.80
C TYR A 278 -7.60 -3.63 13.10
N ASP A 279 -7.93 -2.47 13.66
CA ASP A 279 -8.95 -2.40 14.70
C ASP A 279 -10.35 -2.63 14.09
N THR A 280 -11.15 -3.45 14.73
CA THR A 280 -12.50 -3.81 14.26
C THR A 280 -13.61 -2.98 14.93
N HIS A 281 -13.29 -2.13 15.89
CA HIS A 281 -14.24 -1.22 16.56
C HIS A 281 -14.27 0.11 15.80
N VAL A 282 -15.03 0.15 14.73
CA VAL A 282 -15.33 1.40 14.03
C VAL A 282 -16.59 1.99 14.63
N ASP A 283 -16.52 3.22 15.11
CA ASP A 283 -17.65 3.93 15.69
C ASP A 283 -18.82 3.99 14.68
N ASN A 284 -19.98 3.47 15.05
CA ASN A 284 -21.15 3.34 14.17
C ASN A 284 -21.72 4.70 13.68
N ASN A 285 -21.19 5.82 14.15
CA ASN A 285 -21.61 7.16 13.77
C ASN A 285 -20.91 7.73 12.54
N SER A 286 -19.83 7.11 12.05
CA SER A 286 -19.25 7.49 10.78
C SER A 286 -20.02 6.80 9.66
N ARG A 287 -20.45 7.53 8.63
CA ARG A 287 -20.94 6.97 7.36
C ARG A 287 -19.80 6.31 6.59
N ALA A 288 -18.88 5.66 7.32
CA ALA A 288 -17.63 5.12 6.83
C ALA A 288 -17.88 4.13 5.69
N ARG A 289 -17.23 4.36 4.56
CA ARG A 289 -17.11 3.36 3.50
C ARG A 289 -16.18 2.27 4.00
N PHE A 290 -16.63 1.05 3.94
CA PHE A 290 -15.99 -0.11 4.56
C PHE A 290 -14.67 -0.48 3.93
N ILE A 291 -13.68 -0.74 4.77
CA ILE A 291 -12.50 -1.53 4.43
C ILE A 291 -12.79 -2.96 4.91
N PRO A 292 -13.05 -3.92 4.02
CA PRO A 292 -13.50 -5.23 4.46
C PRO A 292 -12.34 -6.14 4.85
N VAL A 293 -12.38 -6.67 6.07
CA VAL A 293 -11.59 -7.83 6.50
C VAL A 293 -12.54 -9.03 6.53
N VAL A 294 -12.12 -10.13 5.96
CA VAL A 294 -12.86 -11.39 6.03
C VAL A 294 -12.27 -12.21 7.18
N SER A 295 -12.98 -12.30 8.29
CA SER A 295 -12.62 -13.21 9.40
C SER A 295 -13.07 -14.63 9.08
N GLU A 296 -12.26 -15.61 9.44
CA GLU A 296 -12.63 -17.04 9.39
C GLU A 296 -13.80 -17.36 10.30
#